data_fbd59e70da65c47f0fd223d5cf8216ed
#
_entry.id   fbd59e70da65c47f0fd223d5cf8216ed
#
_cell.length_a   1.000
_cell.length_b   1.000
_cell.length_c   1.000
_cell.angle_alpha   90.00
_cell.angle_beta   90.00
_cell.angle_gamma   90.00
#
_symmetry.space_group_name_H-M   'P 1'
#
loop_
_entity.id
_entity.type
_entity.pdbx_description
1 polymer ?
#
loop_
_entity_poly.entity_id
_entity_poly.type
_entity_poly.pdbx_seq_one_letter_code
_entity_poly.pdbx_strand_id
1 'polypeptide(L)'
;MPSIRCFLLLVSVSFSPALWAESYLNAEVGVNNLPDQLTSVPLLQSLKKLNLEQTFQAPHIHDLNNRYKVRTLFVETRDLPMVDIQLTFNAGAARDQEIAPGLYGLSNMAAKLMREGTEDYTANQIAAVLDQAGAQLSMQAYRDMFIIRLRSLSDPQKLEPALSMMMEILNHASFKSSSINLVLSNTQVGQKQLQENPSRLMNIRFYRTLYGKHPYAEPISGTQGSTKKITADLLKKFRDQFVVAQNMNIAITGKLTPKQALNLSERIAGNIRQGSKAAPLPEPELKTGLEVVHLPYQSSQAYVIFGHLGPTRSSEDRLALEVANRMFGGGGFNSVLMQELRIKRGFTYSASSSFTFSQAPGVFSFQYSTRQDQLLESIQVAHRAFIDFVRQPIDQKRLEETKAGMLRAFPNNYSSNATINAQLGTMGFYGEKADYLSSYPEQLSKISARDVQDSVRKHLHPENVSLVIVSKELDSAQLKMHLQHNLLETRSGEAISSKN
;
A
#
# COMPACT_ATOMS: atom_id res chain seq x y z
N MET A 1 27.17 -50.24 44.56
CA MET A 1 26.18 -49.68 45.53
C MET A 1 25.37 -48.60 44.86
N PRO A 2 24.06 -48.50 45.14
CA PRO A 2 23.10 -48.95 44.10
C PRO A 2 22.54 -47.79 43.27
N SER A 3 22.18 -48.16 42.07
CA SER A 3 21.45 -47.40 41.06
C SER A 3 19.99 -47.15 41.46
N ILE A 4 19.51 -45.90 41.36
CA ILE A 4 18.09 -45.57 41.41
C ILE A 4 17.65 -45.24 39.98
N ARG A 5 16.89 -46.18 39.38
CA ARG A 5 16.15 -45.98 38.15
C ARG A 5 14.83 -45.26 38.48
N CYS A 6 14.67 -44.02 38.01
CA CYS A 6 13.38 -43.35 38.01
C CYS A 6 12.56 -43.79 36.77
N PHE A 7 11.45 -44.46 37.02
CA PHE A 7 10.45 -44.84 36.02
C PHE A 7 9.53 -43.61 35.79
N LEU A 8 9.58 -43.02 34.61
CA LEU A 8 8.59 -42.03 34.17
C LEU A 8 7.41 -42.78 33.54
N LEU A 9 6.30 -42.78 34.23
CA LEU A 9 5.00 -43.24 33.70
C LEU A 9 4.42 -42.11 32.81
N LEU A 10 4.47 -42.30 31.51
CA LEU A 10 3.72 -41.51 30.53
C LEU A 10 2.27 -41.96 30.53
N VAL A 11 1.39 -41.20 31.17
CA VAL A 11 -0.05 -41.36 31.01
C VAL A 11 -0.45 -40.59 29.74
N SER A 12 -0.66 -41.32 28.65
CA SER A 12 -1.24 -40.81 27.43
C SER A 12 -2.76 -40.74 27.60
N VAL A 13 -3.28 -39.55 27.87
CA VAL A 13 -4.73 -39.28 27.78
C VAL A 13 -5.06 -39.00 26.31
N SER A 14 -5.52 -40.04 25.62
CA SER A 14 -6.11 -39.91 24.28
C SER A 14 -7.54 -39.34 24.44
N PHE A 15 -7.67 -38.04 24.17
CA PHE A 15 -8.96 -37.41 23.94
C PHE A 15 -9.51 -37.86 22.58
N SER A 16 -10.52 -38.73 22.59
CA SER A 16 -11.24 -39.12 21.40
C SER A 16 -12.37 -38.10 21.15
N PRO A 17 -12.36 -37.35 20.02
CA PRO A 17 -13.40 -36.34 19.72
C PRO A 17 -14.77 -36.99 19.33
N ALA A 18 -14.86 -38.32 19.31
CA ALA A 18 -16.05 -39.04 18.91
C ALA A 18 -17.16 -39.10 19.98
N LEU A 19 -16.85 -38.86 21.24
CA LEU A 19 -17.83 -39.01 22.35
C LEU A 19 -18.70 -37.75 22.58
N TRP A 20 -18.40 -36.64 21.92
CA TRP A 20 -19.22 -35.40 22.01
C TRP A 20 -20.21 -35.24 20.84
N ALA A 21 -20.04 -35.99 19.76
CA ALA A 21 -20.97 -35.95 18.62
C ALA A 21 -22.24 -36.82 18.84
N GLU A 22 -22.17 -37.89 19.64
CA GLU A 22 -23.30 -38.76 19.86
C GLU A 22 -24.32 -38.23 20.87
N SER A 23 -23.96 -37.32 21.76
CA SER A 23 -24.90 -36.74 22.72
C SER A 23 -25.82 -35.67 22.13
N TYR A 24 -25.53 -35.15 20.93
CA TYR A 24 -26.41 -34.21 20.22
C TYR A 24 -27.33 -34.84 19.20
N LEU A 25 -27.13 -36.12 18.85
CA LEU A 25 -27.95 -36.81 17.86
C LEU A 25 -29.15 -37.56 18.46
N ASN A 26 -29.25 -37.69 19.79
CA ASN A 26 -30.36 -38.36 20.47
C ASN A 26 -31.30 -37.43 21.27
N ALA A 27 -31.21 -36.11 21.04
CA ALA A 27 -32.31 -35.25 21.41
C ALA A 27 -33.38 -35.38 20.30
N GLU A 28 -34.36 -36.25 20.48
CA GLU A 28 -35.64 -36.17 19.75
C GLU A 28 -36.24 -34.79 20.03
N VAL A 29 -35.85 -33.81 19.24
CA VAL A 29 -36.58 -32.56 19.10
C VAL A 29 -37.83 -32.94 18.36
N GLY A 30 -38.93 -33.06 19.13
CA GLY A 30 -40.25 -33.31 18.58
C GLY A 30 -40.56 -32.32 17.48
N VAL A 31 -40.64 -32.81 16.25
CA VAL A 31 -40.83 -32.02 15.01
C VAL A 31 -42.20 -31.31 14.99
N ASN A 32 -43.04 -31.46 16.05
CA ASN A 32 -44.39 -30.96 16.07
C ASN A 32 -44.63 -29.62 16.79
N ASN A 33 -43.59 -28.87 17.19
CA ASN A 33 -43.77 -27.58 17.86
C ASN A 33 -42.83 -26.48 17.30
N LEU A 34 -42.47 -26.56 16.04
CA LEU A 34 -41.93 -25.34 15.36
C LEU A 34 -43.14 -24.44 15.08
N PRO A 35 -43.16 -23.20 15.57
CA PRO A 35 -44.18 -22.24 15.19
C PRO A 35 -44.11 -22.06 13.66
N ASP A 36 -45.28 -22.17 13.00
CA ASP A 36 -45.45 -22.02 11.55
C ASP A 36 -44.95 -20.67 10.97
N GLN A 37 -44.49 -19.78 11.83
CA GLN A 37 -43.76 -18.55 11.47
C GLN A 37 -42.60 -18.37 12.42
N LEU A 38 -41.38 -18.45 11.89
CA LEU A 38 -40.20 -17.90 12.54
C LEU A 38 -40.47 -16.41 12.83
N THR A 39 -40.77 -16.11 14.09
CA THR A 39 -40.82 -14.71 14.52
C THR A 39 -39.48 -14.11 14.22
N SER A 40 -39.48 -13.09 13.34
CA SER A 40 -38.25 -12.39 12.95
C SER A 40 -37.55 -11.85 14.20
N VAL A 41 -36.30 -12.27 14.40
CA VAL A 41 -35.47 -11.77 15.50
C VAL A 41 -35.50 -10.25 15.45
N PRO A 42 -35.65 -9.54 16.59
CA PRO A 42 -35.66 -8.05 16.61
C PRO A 42 -34.53 -7.40 15.86
N LEU A 43 -33.36 -8.05 15.81
CA LEU A 43 -32.20 -7.62 15.04
C LEU A 43 -32.47 -7.62 13.52
N LEU A 44 -33.17 -8.61 12.97
CA LEU A 44 -33.56 -8.68 11.56
C LEU A 44 -34.62 -7.64 11.19
N GLN A 45 -35.50 -7.29 12.14
CA GLN A 45 -36.45 -6.19 11.97
C GLN A 45 -35.77 -4.82 11.96
N SER A 46 -34.71 -4.67 12.76
CA SER A 46 -33.85 -3.49 12.75
C SER A 46 -33.14 -3.31 11.40
N LEU A 47 -32.64 -4.40 10.81
CA LEU A 47 -32.01 -4.37 9.48
C LEU A 47 -32.98 -4.01 8.34
N LYS A 48 -34.28 -4.37 8.45
CA LYS A 48 -35.31 -3.95 7.49
C LYS A 48 -35.64 -2.46 7.55
N LYS A 49 -35.35 -1.80 8.65
CA LYS A 49 -35.55 -0.35 8.86
C LYS A 49 -34.29 0.45 8.56
N LEU A 50 -33.17 -0.18 8.22
CA LEU A 50 -32.00 0.53 7.74
C LEU A 50 -32.33 1.13 6.37
N ASN A 51 -32.45 2.44 6.35
CA ASN A 51 -32.54 3.19 5.10
C ASN A 51 -31.18 3.08 4.40
N LEU A 52 -31.04 2.12 3.48
CA LEU A 52 -29.85 1.89 2.68
C LEU A 52 -29.60 3.03 1.67
N GLU A 53 -30.54 3.98 1.55
CA GLU A 53 -30.41 5.20 0.76
C GLU A 53 -29.73 6.35 1.54
N GLN A 54 -29.20 6.11 2.75
CA GLN A 54 -28.36 7.12 3.38
C GLN A 54 -27.20 7.43 2.46
N THR A 55 -27.31 8.57 1.79
CA THR A 55 -26.22 9.18 1.02
C THR A 55 -25.10 9.44 1.99
N PHE A 56 -24.06 8.65 1.91
CA PHE A 56 -22.91 8.77 2.77
C PHE A 56 -22.19 10.08 2.41
N GLN A 57 -22.19 11.03 3.32
CA GLN A 57 -21.51 12.31 3.12
C GLN A 57 -20.05 12.17 3.53
N ALA A 58 -19.14 12.55 2.63
CA ALA A 58 -17.74 12.65 2.96
C ALA A 58 -17.54 13.70 4.08
N PRO A 59 -16.60 13.48 5.00
CA PRO A 59 -16.35 14.42 6.08
C PRO A 59 -15.87 15.77 5.54
N HIS A 60 -16.30 16.85 6.18
CA HIS A 60 -15.82 18.19 5.84
C HIS A 60 -14.35 18.35 6.24
N ILE A 61 -13.51 18.74 5.28
CA ILE A 61 -12.08 18.94 5.48
C ILE A 61 -11.80 20.44 5.62
N HIS A 62 -11.21 20.82 6.76
CA HIS A 62 -10.69 22.16 6.96
C HIS A 62 -9.24 22.22 6.48
N ASP A 63 -8.94 23.12 5.54
CA ASP A 63 -7.56 23.47 5.14
C ASP A 63 -7.14 24.67 5.99
N LEU A 64 -6.31 24.41 7.03
CA LEU A 64 -5.98 25.38 8.06
C LEU A 64 -4.75 26.19 7.68
N ASN A 65 -4.84 27.50 7.77
CA ASN A 65 -3.73 28.42 7.52
C ASN A 65 -2.77 28.45 8.73
N ASN A 66 -1.75 27.61 8.69
CA ASN A 66 -0.70 27.55 9.68
C ASN A 66 0.32 28.69 9.48
N ARG A 67 0.64 29.46 10.54
CA ARG A 67 1.59 30.60 10.46
C ARG A 67 2.99 30.20 10.01
N TYR A 68 3.39 28.94 10.18
CA TYR A 68 4.67 28.40 9.70
C TYR A 68 4.62 27.95 8.21
N LYS A 69 3.50 28.19 7.52
CA LYS A 69 3.25 27.78 6.13
C LYS A 69 3.32 26.25 5.92
N VAL A 70 3.09 25.49 6.98
CA VAL A 70 2.97 24.04 6.92
C VAL A 70 1.52 23.70 6.63
N ARG A 71 1.24 23.06 5.50
CA ARG A 71 -0.11 22.67 5.14
C ARG A 71 -0.70 21.75 6.20
N THR A 72 -1.88 22.11 6.69
CA THR A 72 -2.58 21.37 7.75
C THR A 72 -4.01 21.07 7.31
N LEU A 73 -4.35 19.79 7.16
CA LEU A 73 -5.71 19.34 6.88
C LEU A 73 -6.32 18.77 8.16
N PHE A 74 -7.56 19.15 8.45
CA PHE A 74 -8.25 18.74 9.67
C PHE A 74 -9.68 18.27 9.38
N VAL A 75 -10.08 17.18 10.04
CA VAL A 75 -11.47 16.70 10.12
C VAL A 75 -11.88 16.58 11.56
N GLU A 76 -12.95 17.29 11.94
CA GLU A 76 -13.58 17.16 13.24
C GLU A 76 -14.41 15.88 13.29
N THR A 77 -14.18 15.05 14.31
CA THR A 77 -15.01 13.88 14.65
C THR A 77 -15.36 13.94 16.13
N ARG A 78 -16.60 13.57 16.50
CA ARG A 78 -17.09 13.72 17.88
C ARG A 78 -17.41 12.39 18.56
N ASP A 79 -17.44 11.30 17.80
CA ASP A 79 -17.89 9.98 18.26
C ASP A 79 -16.97 9.38 19.33
N LEU A 80 -15.68 9.61 19.21
CA LEU A 80 -14.67 9.12 20.15
C LEU A 80 -13.84 10.28 20.72
N PRO A 81 -13.49 10.26 22.03
CA PRO A 81 -12.61 11.26 22.62
C PRO A 81 -11.14 11.04 22.25
N MET A 82 -10.86 10.98 20.95
CA MET A 82 -9.54 10.66 20.41
C MET A 82 -9.07 11.70 19.40
N VAL A 83 -7.76 11.80 19.24
CA VAL A 83 -7.08 12.60 18.22
C VAL A 83 -6.03 11.74 17.51
N ASP A 84 -6.11 11.69 16.20
CA ASP A 84 -5.10 11.13 15.31
C ASP A 84 -4.33 12.27 14.66
N ILE A 85 -3.02 12.26 14.78
CA ILE A 85 -2.09 13.22 14.17
C ILE A 85 -1.17 12.44 13.23
N GLN A 86 -1.06 12.87 11.99
CA GLN A 86 -0.07 12.34 11.05
C GLN A 86 0.81 13.46 10.53
N LEU A 87 2.11 13.30 10.71
CA LEU A 87 3.13 14.12 10.08
C LEU A 87 3.69 13.35 8.89
N THR A 88 3.62 13.94 7.71
CA THR A 88 4.10 13.30 6.47
C THR A 88 5.20 14.18 5.88
N PHE A 89 6.44 13.65 5.88
CA PHE A 89 7.62 14.34 5.38
C PHE A 89 7.96 13.83 3.97
N ASN A 90 8.44 14.70 3.11
CA ASN A 90 9.05 14.32 1.83
C ASN A 90 10.47 13.77 2.07
N ALA A 91 10.53 12.63 2.71
CA ALA A 91 11.71 11.99 3.26
C ALA A 91 11.64 10.45 3.14
N GLY A 92 10.99 9.95 2.09
CA GLY A 92 10.92 8.52 1.82
C GLY A 92 12.25 7.94 1.35
N ALA A 93 12.27 6.63 1.08
CA ALA A 93 13.47 5.91 0.66
C ALA A 93 14.11 6.46 -0.63
N ALA A 94 13.33 7.17 -1.44
CA ALA A 94 13.84 7.87 -2.61
C ALA A 94 14.88 8.97 -2.30
N ARG A 95 14.92 9.43 -1.04
CA ARG A 95 15.86 10.46 -0.57
C ARG A 95 17.15 9.91 0.04
N ASP A 96 17.24 8.61 0.26
CA ASP A 96 18.38 8.00 0.95
C ASP A 96 19.72 8.34 0.28
N GLN A 97 19.77 8.33 -1.06
CA GLN A 97 20.98 8.64 -1.82
C GLN A 97 21.37 10.13 -1.79
N GLU A 98 20.47 11.04 -1.44
CA GLU A 98 20.80 12.46 -1.25
C GLU A 98 21.63 12.68 0.03
N ILE A 99 21.60 11.72 0.97
CA ILE A 99 22.45 11.74 2.16
C ILE A 99 23.84 11.22 1.85
N ALA A 100 23.93 10.10 1.11
CA ALA A 100 25.21 9.58 0.59
C ALA A 100 24.94 8.65 -0.62
N PRO A 101 25.78 8.72 -1.68
CA PRO A 101 25.63 7.88 -2.87
C PRO A 101 25.64 6.38 -2.55
N GLY A 102 24.72 5.63 -3.17
CA GLY A 102 24.59 4.18 -2.98
C GLY A 102 24.08 3.78 -1.60
N LEU A 103 23.49 4.71 -0.85
CA LEU A 103 22.84 4.47 0.42
C LEU A 103 21.35 4.19 0.17
N TYR A 104 20.90 3.01 0.59
CA TYR A 104 19.49 2.58 0.51
C TYR A 104 19.07 1.97 1.84
N GLY A 105 17.85 2.22 2.27
CA GLY A 105 17.30 1.73 3.54
C GLY A 105 17.55 2.66 4.72
N LEU A 106 18.14 3.86 4.52
CA LEU A 106 18.41 4.81 5.60
C LEU A 106 17.12 5.31 6.26
N SER A 107 16.17 5.78 5.46
CA SER A 107 14.84 6.22 5.96
C SER A 107 14.10 5.10 6.71
N ASN A 108 14.17 3.87 6.21
CA ASN A 108 13.57 2.71 6.88
C ASN A 108 14.27 2.39 8.22
N MET A 109 15.59 2.49 8.27
CA MET A 109 16.36 2.34 9.53
C MET A 109 16.05 3.50 10.49
N ALA A 110 15.95 4.75 10.00
CA ALA A 110 15.56 5.90 10.81
C ALA A 110 14.18 5.70 11.45
N ALA A 111 13.18 5.24 10.67
CA ALA A 111 11.84 4.95 11.18
C ALA A 111 11.81 3.93 12.33
N LYS A 112 12.71 2.94 12.28
CA LYS A 112 12.84 1.92 13.35
C LYS A 112 13.62 2.43 14.55
N LEU A 113 14.65 3.24 14.32
CA LEU A 113 15.63 3.63 15.33
C LEU A 113 15.27 4.88 16.11
N MET A 114 14.45 5.78 15.58
CA MET A 114 14.11 7.03 16.28
C MET A 114 13.47 6.80 17.64
N ARG A 115 12.74 5.69 17.82
CA ARG A 115 12.10 5.33 19.10
C ARG A 115 13.00 4.54 20.05
N GLU A 116 14.21 4.16 19.63
CA GLU A 116 15.15 3.38 20.43
C GLU A 116 15.90 4.21 21.48
N GLY A 117 15.62 5.50 21.56
CA GLY A 117 16.11 6.43 22.59
C GLY A 117 16.44 7.79 22.04
N THR A 118 16.38 8.78 22.92
CA THR A 118 16.82 10.16 22.69
C THR A 118 18.07 10.44 23.52
N GLU A 119 18.49 11.70 23.55
CA GLU A 119 19.58 12.12 24.44
C GLU A 119 19.18 11.96 25.91
N ASP A 120 17.89 12.27 26.24
CA ASP A 120 17.38 12.30 27.62
C ASP A 120 16.60 11.05 28.03
N TYR A 121 16.05 10.28 27.05
CA TYR A 121 15.17 9.15 27.33
C TYR A 121 15.68 7.85 26.71
N THR A 122 15.60 6.77 27.48
CA THR A 122 15.77 5.40 26.98
C THR A 122 14.49 4.93 26.26
N ALA A 123 14.59 3.87 25.43
CA ALA A 123 13.44 3.25 24.77
C ALA A 123 12.32 2.86 25.74
N ASN A 124 12.70 2.31 26.92
CA ASN A 124 11.73 1.93 27.96
C ASN A 124 11.01 3.13 28.58
N GLN A 125 11.72 4.24 28.79
CA GLN A 125 11.11 5.47 29.29
C GLN A 125 10.17 6.09 28.27
N ILE A 126 10.54 6.10 26.98
CA ILE A 126 9.67 6.51 25.88
C ILE A 126 8.39 5.67 25.86
N ALA A 127 8.53 4.34 25.92
CA ALA A 127 7.38 3.43 25.96
C ALA A 127 6.49 3.71 27.18
N ALA A 128 7.09 3.86 28.39
CA ALA A 128 6.34 4.13 29.61
C ALA A 128 5.53 5.44 29.55
N VAL A 129 6.09 6.53 29.01
CA VAL A 129 5.34 7.80 28.82
C VAL A 129 4.17 7.61 27.88
N LEU A 130 4.37 6.93 26.74
CA LEU A 130 3.30 6.70 25.78
C LEU A 130 2.20 5.79 26.34
N ASP A 131 2.59 4.72 27.07
CA ASP A 131 1.65 3.79 27.70
C ASP A 131 0.82 4.49 28.80
N GLN A 132 1.43 5.32 29.64
CA GLN A 132 0.74 6.11 30.66
C GLN A 132 -0.23 7.15 30.06
N ALA A 133 0.13 7.69 28.89
CA ALA A 133 -0.73 8.56 28.13
C ALA A 133 -1.87 7.80 27.39
N GLY A 134 -1.79 6.48 27.31
CA GLY A 134 -2.69 5.66 26.45
C GLY A 134 -2.50 5.98 24.96
N ALA A 135 -1.29 6.37 24.57
CA ALA A 135 -0.98 6.85 23.23
C ALA A 135 -0.24 5.80 22.41
N GLN A 136 -0.45 5.85 21.09
CA GLN A 136 0.23 5.01 20.11
C GLN A 136 1.04 5.89 19.18
N LEU A 137 2.35 5.67 19.13
CA LEU A 137 3.26 6.34 18.20
C LEU A 137 3.84 5.32 17.23
N SER A 138 3.74 5.59 15.93
CA SER A 138 4.34 4.77 14.87
C SER A 138 5.10 5.63 13.88
N MET A 139 6.17 5.05 13.31
CA MET A 139 6.98 5.69 12.28
C MET A 139 7.22 4.70 11.15
N GLN A 140 7.09 5.15 9.90
CA GLN A 140 7.22 4.28 8.74
C GLN A 140 7.78 5.06 7.54
N ALA A 141 8.76 4.47 6.87
CA ALA A 141 9.26 4.95 5.59
C ALA A 141 8.52 4.25 4.45
N TYR A 142 8.11 5.04 3.48
CA TYR A 142 7.60 4.62 2.17
C TYR A 142 8.58 5.07 1.09
N ARG A 143 8.22 4.90 -0.17
CA ARG A 143 9.08 5.33 -1.28
C ARG A 143 9.26 6.85 -1.31
N ASP A 144 8.17 7.61 -1.23
CA ASP A 144 8.17 9.09 -1.24
C ASP A 144 8.13 9.70 0.16
N MET A 145 7.46 9.04 1.08
CA MET A 145 7.02 9.60 2.36
C MET A 145 7.75 8.96 3.55
N PHE A 146 8.06 9.78 4.52
CA PHE A 146 8.35 9.36 5.89
C PHE A 146 7.19 9.81 6.76
N ILE A 147 6.48 8.85 7.34
CA ILE A 147 5.22 9.10 8.05
C ILE A 147 5.38 8.81 9.53
N ILE A 148 4.90 9.75 10.35
CA ILE A 148 4.82 9.63 11.80
C ILE A 148 3.36 9.77 12.18
N ARG A 149 2.84 8.81 12.95
CA ARG A 149 1.46 8.83 13.43
C ARG A 149 1.44 8.77 14.94
N LEU A 150 0.72 9.71 15.54
CA LEU A 150 0.39 9.71 16.95
C LEU A 150 -1.12 9.61 17.09
N ARG A 151 -1.59 8.62 17.85
CA ARG A 151 -2.97 8.49 18.31
C ARG A 151 -2.98 8.65 19.82
N SER A 152 -3.86 9.49 20.32
CA SER A 152 -4.02 9.72 21.75
C SER A 152 -5.48 10.04 22.10
N LEU A 153 -5.84 10.02 23.37
CA LEU A 153 -7.07 10.62 23.84
C LEU A 153 -7.02 12.16 23.61
N SER A 154 -8.19 12.77 23.42
CA SER A 154 -8.30 14.23 23.24
C SER A 154 -8.18 15.01 24.55
N ASP A 155 -8.16 14.32 25.70
CA ASP A 155 -7.90 14.89 27.01
C ASP A 155 -6.48 15.51 27.05
N PRO A 156 -6.32 16.80 27.38
CA PRO A 156 -5.03 17.45 27.47
C PRO A 156 -4.03 16.73 28.38
N GLN A 157 -4.47 16.13 29.49
CA GLN A 157 -3.60 15.41 30.42
C GLN A 157 -2.97 14.15 29.77
N LYS A 158 -3.57 13.63 28.69
CA LYS A 158 -3.08 12.48 27.92
C LYS A 158 -2.37 12.90 26.65
N LEU A 159 -2.94 13.88 25.93
CA LEU A 159 -2.39 14.35 24.67
C LEU A 159 -1.05 15.08 24.85
N GLU A 160 -0.91 15.93 25.86
CA GLU A 160 0.29 16.75 26.07
C GLU A 160 1.57 15.93 26.31
N PRO A 161 1.62 14.94 27.21
CA PRO A 161 2.80 14.09 27.39
C PRO A 161 3.15 13.31 26.12
N ALA A 162 2.14 12.78 25.43
CA ALA A 162 2.34 12.03 24.20
C ALA A 162 2.92 12.89 23.07
N LEU A 163 2.38 14.12 22.91
CA LEU A 163 2.86 15.07 21.93
C LEU A 163 4.30 15.53 22.24
N SER A 164 4.58 15.85 23.50
CA SER A 164 5.91 16.26 23.95
C SER A 164 6.94 15.15 23.70
N MET A 165 6.59 13.89 23.97
CA MET A 165 7.45 12.75 23.71
C MET A 165 7.66 12.54 22.20
N MET A 166 6.63 12.72 21.36
CA MET A 166 6.79 12.67 19.90
C MET A 166 7.77 13.76 19.44
N MET A 167 7.65 14.99 19.93
CA MET A 167 8.55 16.09 19.57
C MET A 167 9.98 15.86 20.05
N GLU A 168 10.16 15.32 21.25
CA GLU A 168 11.47 14.90 21.79
C GLU A 168 12.15 13.89 20.88
N ILE A 169 11.43 12.85 20.45
CA ILE A 169 11.97 11.83 19.53
C ILE A 169 12.37 12.45 18.18
N LEU A 170 11.55 13.36 17.63
CA LEU A 170 11.83 13.96 16.33
C LEU A 170 13.07 14.87 16.34
N ASN A 171 13.28 15.58 17.44
CA ASN A 171 14.38 16.51 17.54
C ASN A 171 15.67 15.88 18.10
N HIS A 172 15.55 14.90 19.01
CA HIS A 172 16.66 14.44 19.86
C HIS A 172 16.94 12.93 19.81
N ALA A 173 16.40 12.19 18.79
CA ALA A 173 16.75 10.78 18.60
C ALA A 173 18.27 10.59 18.57
N SER A 174 18.80 9.72 19.43
CA SER A 174 20.26 9.60 19.69
C SER A 174 20.98 8.64 18.76
N PHE A 175 20.28 7.64 18.19
CA PHE A 175 20.81 6.62 17.29
C PHE A 175 22.02 5.87 17.86
N LYS A 176 21.88 5.33 19.08
CA LYS A 176 22.95 4.59 19.79
C LYS A 176 23.44 3.40 18.97
N SER A 177 24.75 3.16 18.96
CA SER A 177 25.38 2.06 18.20
C SER A 177 24.83 0.69 18.55
N SER A 178 24.49 0.45 19.83
CA SER A 178 23.86 -0.81 20.27
C SER A 178 22.51 -1.05 19.59
N SER A 179 21.65 -0.01 19.54
CA SER A 179 20.34 -0.08 18.87
C SER A 179 20.48 -0.23 17.36
N ILE A 180 21.45 0.48 16.75
CA ILE A 180 21.76 0.33 15.32
C ILE A 180 22.11 -1.11 14.99
N ASN A 181 23.02 -1.74 15.75
CA ASN A 181 23.46 -3.12 15.52
C ASN A 181 22.29 -4.12 15.65
N LEU A 182 21.43 -3.95 16.64
CA LEU A 182 20.24 -4.79 16.82
C LEU A 182 19.26 -4.66 15.66
N VAL A 183 18.89 -3.44 15.31
CA VAL A 183 17.93 -3.17 14.22
C VAL A 183 18.50 -3.57 12.87
N LEU A 184 19.81 -3.39 12.66
CA LEU A 184 20.51 -3.84 11.46
C LEU A 184 20.47 -5.35 11.32
N SER A 185 20.80 -6.10 12.38
CA SER A 185 20.72 -7.56 12.39
C SER A 185 19.32 -8.05 12.02
N ASN A 186 18.29 -7.53 12.67
CA ASN A 186 16.87 -7.87 12.36
C ASN A 186 16.48 -7.50 10.92
N THR A 187 16.96 -6.37 10.43
CA THR A 187 16.71 -5.93 9.05
C THR A 187 17.37 -6.86 8.03
N GLN A 188 18.60 -7.32 8.30
CA GLN A 188 19.33 -8.25 7.43
C GLN A 188 18.68 -9.63 7.38
N VAL A 189 18.16 -10.12 8.51
CA VAL A 189 17.36 -11.36 8.54
C VAL A 189 16.14 -11.22 7.63
N GLY A 190 15.39 -10.13 7.76
CA GLY A 190 14.25 -9.85 6.88
C GLY A 190 14.65 -9.74 5.40
N GLN A 191 15.77 -9.07 5.09
CA GLN A 191 16.29 -8.98 3.73
C GLN A 191 16.67 -10.36 3.15
N LYS A 192 17.26 -11.26 3.96
CA LYS A 192 17.54 -12.64 3.53
C LYS A 192 16.25 -13.40 3.21
N GLN A 193 15.26 -13.32 4.08
CA GLN A 193 13.95 -13.95 3.85
C GLN A 193 13.27 -13.42 2.56
N LEU A 194 13.45 -12.13 2.22
CA LEU A 194 12.95 -11.58 0.96
C LEU A 194 13.63 -12.22 -0.26
N GLN A 195 14.93 -12.55 -0.17
CA GLN A 195 15.66 -13.23 -1.26
C GLN A 195 15.27 -14.69 -1.43
N GLU A 196 14.74 -15.32 -0.39
CA GLU A 196 14.23 -16.70 -0.43
C GLU A 196 12.77 -16.77 -0.92
N ASN A 197 12.11 -15.63 -1.17
CA ASN A 197 10.75 -15.57 -1.67
C ASN A 197 10.73 -15.18 -3.16
N PRO A 198 10.30 -16.07 -4.06
CA PRO A 198 10.36 -15.82 -5.50
C PRO A 198 9.50 -14.63 -5.96
N SER A 199 8.35 -14.41 -5.35
CA SER A 199 7.50 -13.24 -5.66
C SER A 199 8.17 -11.92 -5.25
N ARG A 200 8.91 -11.91 -4.13
CA ARG A 200 9.66 -10.73 -3.67
C ARG A 200 10.87 -10.47 -4.57
N LEU A 201 11.61 -11.52 -4.95
CA LEU A 201 12.70 -11.43 -5.92
C LEU A 201 12.22 -10.84 -7.24
N MET A 202 11.10 -11.34 -7.76
CA MET A 202 10.46 -10.84 -8.97
C MET A 202 10.20 -9.33 -8.87
N ASN A 203 9.56 -8.89 -7.79
CA ASN A 203 9.24 -7.47 -7.60
C ASN A 203 10.49 -6.59 -7.49
N ILE A 204 11.53 -7.01 -6.75
CA ILE A 204 12.79 -6.26 -6.65
C ILE A 204 13.43 -6.12 -8.04
N ARG A 205 13.51 -7.22 -8.78
CA ARG A 205 14.09 -7.21 -10.14
C ARG A 205 13.27 -6.33 -11.07
N PHE A 206 11.95 -6.41 -10.99
CA PHE A 206 11.04 -5.61 -11.79
C PHE A 206 11.24 -4.10 -11.59
N TYR A 207 11.29 -3.63 -10.35
CA TYR A 207 11.55 -2.22 -10.06
C TYR A 207 12.94 -1.77 -10.56
N ARG A 208 13.97 -2.58 -10.38
CA ARG A 208 15.31 -2.31 -10.92
C ARG A 208 15.32 -2.25 -12.45
N THR A 209 14.57 -3.15 -13.09
CA THR A 209 14.42 -3.17 -14.54
C THR A 209 13.73 -1.90 -15.03
N LEU A 210 12.64 -1.45 -14.39
CA LEU A 210 11.90 -0.27 -14.81
C LEU A 210 12.65 1.05 -14.55
N TYR A 211 13.21 1.18 -13.36
CA TYR A 211 13.74 2.46 -12.89
C TYR A 211 15.25 2.64 -13.10
N GLY A 212 16.00 1.57 -13.39
CA GLY A 212 17.42 1.68 -13.63
C GLY A 212 18.18 2.33 -12.47
N LYS A 213 18.73 3.52 -12.72
CA LYS A 213 19.48 4.32 -11.71
C LYS A 213 18.60 5.25 -10.87
N HIS A 214 17.33 5.38 -11.20
CA HIS A 214 16.41 6.23 -10.45
C HIS A 214 16.24 5.72 -9.00
N PRO A 215 16.07 6.61 -7.99
CA PRO A 215 15.94 6.23 -6.59
C PRO A 215 14.82 5.22 -6.28
N TYR A 216 13.82 5.11 -7.14
CA TYR A 216 12.74 4.12 -6.97
C TYR A 216 13.13 2.68 -7.32
N ALA A 217 14.29 2.45 -7.91
CA ALA A 217 14.74 1.12 -8.30
C ALA A 217 14.94 0.17 -7.11
N GLU A 218 15.42 0.70 -5.99
CA GLU A 218 15.83 -0.12 -4.87
C GLU A 218 14.72 -0.34 -3.83
N PRO A 219 14.77 -1.45 -3.06
CA PRO A 219 13.81 -1.71 -2.00
C PRO A 219 13.88 -0.63 -0.90
N ILE A 220 12.72 -0.28 -0.32
CA ILE A 220 12.63 0.65 0.82
C ILE A 220 13.47 0.18 2.02
N SER A 221 13.55 -1.13 2.25
CA SER A 221 14.40 -1.71 3.29
C SER A 221 15.90 -1.69 2.97
N GLY A 222 16.28 -1.21 1.78
CA GLY A 222 17.65 -1.27 1.29
C GLY A 222 18.12 -2.69 0.95
N THR A 223 19.42 -2.82 0.72
CA THR A 223 20.12 -4.09 0.49
C THR A 223 21.04 -4.40 1.67
N GLN A 224 21.49 -5.64 1.81
CA GLN A 224 22.47 -6.02 2.85
C GLN A 224 23.76 -5.17 2.75
N GLY A 225 24.21 -4.87 1.54
CA GLY A 225 25.41 -4.05 1.31
C GLY A 225 25.21 -2.57 1.67
N SER A 226 24.02 -2.00 1.37
CA SER A 226 23.76 -0.59 1.66
C SER A 226 23.47 -0.34 3.14
N THR A 227 22.73 -1.22 3.80
CA THR A 227 22.35 -1.05 5.21
C THR A 227 23.56 -1.18 6.17
N LYS A 228 24.59 -1.94 5.80
CA LYS A 228 25.86 -2.02 6.57
C LYS A 228 26.63 -0.69 6.61
N LYS A 229 26.37 0.23 5.67
CA LYS A 229 27.01 1.55 5.60
C LYS A 229 26.32 2.58 6.49
N ILE A 230 25.17 2.26 7.07
CA ILE A 230 24.37 3.20 7.86
C ILE A 230 25.02 3.41 9.22
N THR A 231 25.34 4.66 9.55
CA THR A 231 25.93 5.10 10.81
C THR A 231 25.02 6.06 11.55
N ALA A 232 25.32 6.32 12.82
CA ALA A 232 24.58 7.31 13.62
C ALA A 232 24.62 8.71 12.96
N ASP A 233 25.76 9.09 12.40
CA ASP A 233 25.92 10.41 11.75
C ASP A 233 25.06 10.53 10.49
N LEU A 234 24.96 9.47 9.69
CA LEU A 234 24.10 9.46 8.50
C LEU A 234 22.62 9.53 8.90
N LEU A 235 22.22 8.86 9.99
CA LEU A 235 20.86 8.91 10.52
C LEU A 235 20.53 10.31 11.08
N LYS A 236 21.46 10.94 11.80
CA LYS A 236 21.34 12.33 12.26
C LYS A 236 21.23 13.29 11.06
N LYS A 237 22.10 13.13 10.06
CA LYS A 237 22.06 13.94 8.84
C LYS A 237 20.72 13.82 8.12
N PHE A 238 20.18 12.60 8.00
CA PHE A 238 18.83 12.35 7.44
C PHE A 238 17.76 13.09 8.23
N ARG A 239 17.74 12.94 9.57
CA ARG A 239 16.82 13.64 10.46
C ARG A 239 16.90 15.15 10.27
N ASP A 240 18.12 15.70 10.31
CA ASP A 240 18.36 17.13 10.32
C ASP A 240 18.07 17.79 8.96
N GLN A 241 18.22 17.04 7.86
CA GLN A 241 17.94 17.52 6.51
C GLN A 241 16.47 17.38 6.11
N PHE A 242 15.81 16.28 6.48
CA PHE A 242 14.51 15.94 5.93
C PHE A 242 13.35 15.96 6.92
N VAL A 243 13.61 15.75 8.24
CA VAL A 243 12.57 15.80 9.28
C VAL A 243 12.48 17.23 9.80
N VAL A 244 12.04 18.14 8.93
CA VAL A 244 12.00 19.59 9.17
C VAL A 244 10.62 20.15 8.82
N ALA A 245 10.24 21.26 9.43
CA ALA A 245 8.90 21.83 9.33
C ALA A 245 8.46 22.11 7.89
N GLN A 246 9.33 22.76 7.08
CA GLN A 246 8.99 23.12 5.70
C GLN A 246 8.90 21.92 4.75
N ASN A 247 9.38 20.74 5.18
CA ASN A 247 9.35 19.50 4.40
C ASN A 247 8.21 18.57 4.78
N MET A 248 7.26 19.04 5.62
CA MET A 248 6.13 18.22 6.08
C MET A 248 4.77 18.82 5.75
N ASN A 249 3.75 17.99 5.80
CA ASN A 249 2.36 18.36 5.99
C ASN A 249 1.79 17.66 7.22
N ILE A 250 0.76 18.27 7.81
CA ILE A 250 0.11 17.79 9.02
C ILE A 250 -1.32 17.38 8.68
N ALA A 251 -1.74 16.21 9.11
CA ALA A 251 -3.13 15.78 9.10
C ALA A 251 -3.59 15.55 10.54
N ILE A 252 -4.76 16.08 10.88
CA ILE A 252 -5.36 15.92 12.21
C ILE A 252 -6.80 15.44 12.02
N THR A 253 -7.20 14.43 12.78
CA THR A 253 -8.59 13.95 12.81
C THR A 253 -8.97 13.65 14.24
N GLY A 254 -10.10 14.17 14.71
CA GLY A 254 -10.55 13.82 16.06
C GLY A 254 -11.40 14.88 16.75
N LYS A 255 -11.57 14.69 18.04
CA LYS A 255 -12.43 15.54 18.89
C LYS A 255 -11.71 16.82 19.29
N LEU A 256 -11.56 17.72 18.34
CA LEU A 256 -11.01 19.07 18.47
C LEU A 256 -11.87 20.02 17.67
N THR A 257 -11.91 21.29 18.09
CA THR A 257 -12.43 22.39 17.26
C THR A 257 -11.38 22.79 16.22
N PRO A 258 -11.75 23.43 15.09
CA PRO A 258 -10.78 23.93 14.10
C PRO A 258 -9.71 24.86 14.71
N LYS A 259 -10.07 25.69 15.70
CA LYS A 259 -9.12 26.56 16.42
C LYS A 259 -8.11 25.76 17.25
N GLN A 260 -8.57 24.70 17.94
CA GLN A 260 -7.66 23.82 18.70
C GLN A 260 -6.73 23.04 17.76
N ALA A 261 -7.24 22.55 16.63
CA ALA A 261 -6.44 21.85 15.62
C ALA A 261 -5.40 22.80 15.00
N LEU A 262 -5.74 24.06 14.71
CA LEU A 262 -4.79 25.07 14.24
C LEU A 262 -3.69 25.33 15.29
N ASN A 263 -4.05 25.59 16.54
CA ASN A 263 -3.08 25.81 17.61
C ASN A 263 -2.16 24.60 17.79
N LEU A 264 -2.70 23.37 17.72
CA LEU A 264 -1.93 22.13 17.80
C LEU A 264 -0.94 22.02 16.64
N SER A 265 -1.38 22.30 15.41
CA SER A 265 -0.53 22.27 14.21
C SER A 265 0.59 23.31 14.28
N GLU A 266 0.32 24.50 14.77
CA GLU A 266 1.32 25.56 14.95
C GLU A 266 2.36 25.21 16.02
N ARG A 267 1.93 24.59 17.12
CA ARG A 267 2.86 24.05 18.12
C ARG A 267 3.78 22.99 17.54
N ILE A 268 3.21 22.03 16.78
CA ILE A 268 4.01 20.99 16.13
C ILE A 268 5.03 21.65 15.18
N ALA A 269 4.57 22.50 14.26
CA ALA A 269 5.43 23.13 13.26
C ALA A 269 6.49 24.07 13.88
N GLY A 270 6.16 24.73 14.99
CA GLY A 270 7.09 25.63 15.70
C GLY A 270 8.13 24.91 16.55
N ASN A 271 7.85 23.68 16.99
CA ASN A 271 8.79 22.89 17.79
C ASN A 271 9.60 21.87 16.98
N ILE A 272 9.32 21.69 15.69
CA ILE A 272 10.17 20.91 14.79
C ILE A 272 11.24 21.84 14.21
N ARG A 273 12.44 21.27 14.00
CA ARG A 273 13.56 21.96 13.34
C ARG A 273 13.10 22.62 12.05
N GLN A 274 13.45 23.87 11.86
CA GLN A 274 13.22 24.57 10.59
C GLN A 274 14.22 24.08 9.53
N GLY A 275 13.86 24.14 8.25
CA GLY A 275 14.74 23.70 7.17
C GLY A 275 14.07 23.88 5.81
N SER A 276 14.74 23.48 4.75
CA SER A 276 14.24 23.62 3.39
C SER A 276 13.37 22.44 2.97
N LYS A 277 12.40 22.69 2.10
CA LYS A 277 11.65 21.65 1.40
C LYS A 277 12.61 20.85 0.50
N ALA A 278 12.45 19.54 0.48
CA ALA A 278 13.23 18.69 -0.44
C ALA A 278 12.96 19.06 -1.90
N ALA A 279 14.02 19.02 -2.71
CA ALA A 279 13.94 19.28 -4.15
C ALA A 279 13.06 18.21 -4.86
N PRO A 280 12.52 18.47 -6.06
CA PRO A 280 11.87 17.45 -6.87
C PRO A 280 12.78 16.24 -7.11
N LEU A 281 12.20 15.05 -7.20
CA LEU A 281 12.95 13.86 -7.60
C LEU A 281 13.35 13.95 -9.08
N PRO A 282 14.45 13.32 -9.49
CA PRO A 282 14.79 13.22 -10.90
C PRO A 282 13.71 12.45 -11.67
N GLU A 283 13.63 12.68 -12.99
CA GLU A 283 12.77 11.88 -13.85
C GLU A 283 13.46 10.55 -14.20
N PRO A 284 12.74 9.42 -14.16
CA PRO A 284 13.28 8.14 -14.60
C PRO A 284 13.41 8.12 -16.14
N GLU A 285 14.42 7.39 -16.63
CA GLU A 285 14.57 7.13 -18.07
C GLU A 285 13.41 6.26 -18.58
N LEU A 286 12.70 6.69 -19.60
CA LEU A 286 11.67 5.93 -20.25
C LEU A 286 12.29 4.81 -21.09
N LYS A 287 11.89 3.58 -20.84
CA LYS A 287 12.29 2.43 -21.65
C LYS A 287 11.30 2.21 -22.78
N THR A 288 11.84 1.84 -23.94
CA THR A 288 11.06 1.50 -25.12
C THR A 288 11.29 0.03 -25.50
N GLY A 289 10.24 -0.57 -26.06
CA GLY A 289 10.26 -1.96 -26.50
C GLY A 289 10.02 -2.99 -25.40
N LEU A 290 9.96 -4.24 -25.83
CA LEU A 290 9.70 -5.39 -24.98
C LEU A 290 11.01 -5.88 -24.34
N GLU A 291 11.09 -5.85 -23.00
CA GLU A 291 12.21 -6.42 -22.25
C GLU A 291 11.75 -7.67 -21.48
N VAL A 292 12.42 -8.80 -21.72
CA VAL A 292 12.15 -10.07 -21.01
C VAL A 292 13.33 -10.40 -20.10
N VAL A 293 13.07 -10.53 -18.81
CA VAL A 293 14.06 -10.86 -17.78
C VAL A 293 13.65 -12.14 -17.07
N HIS A 294 14.48 -13.18 -17.15
CA HIS A 294 14.30 -14.45 -16.46
C HIS A 294 15.23 -14.55 -15.26
N LEU A 295 14.68 -14.95 -14.11
CA LEU A 295 15.40 -15.29 -12.89
C LEU A 295 15.19 -16.79 -12.63
N PRO A 296 16.22 -17.65 -12.85
CA PRO A 296 16.13 -19.07 -12.52
C PRO A 296 15.91 -19.28 -11.02
N TYR A 297 14.87 -20.03 -10.66
CA TYR A 297 14.55 -20.31 -9.27
C TYR A 297 13.80 -21.64 -9.14
N GLN A 298 14.25 -22.49 -8.22
CA GLN A 298 13.64 -23.79 -7.95
C GLN A 298 12.38 -23.64 -7.11
N SER A 299 11.23 -23.47 -7.75
CA SER A 299 9.91 -23.45 -7.11
C SER A 299 8.91 -24.31 -7.85
N SER A 300 7.85 -24.72 -7.18
CA SER A 300 6.73 -25.46 -7.78
C SER A 300 5.93 -24.62 -8.79
N GLN A 301 5.87 -23.31 -8.57
CA GLN A 301 5.18 -22.35 -9.43
C GLN A 301 6.16 -21.41 -10.13
N ALA A 302 5.76 -20.89 -11.26
CA ALA A 302 6.36 -19.75 -11.91
C ALA A 302 5.63 -18.47 -11.50
N TYR A 303 6.37 -17.35 -11.36
CA TYR A 303 5.85 -16.04 -11.02
C TYR A 303 6.12 -15.07 -12.16
N VAL A 304 5.12 -14.31 -12.53
CA VAL A 304 5.13 -13.45 -13.71
C VAL A 304 4.65 -12.06 -13.35
N ILE A 305 5.40 -11.03 -13.74
CA ILE A 305 4.98 -9.63 -13.66
C ILE A 305 5.29 -8.90 -14.97
N PHE A 306 4.29 -8.21 -15.47
CA PHE A 306 4.39 -7.28 -16.59
C PHE A 306 4.21 -5.87 -16.08
N GLY A 307 4.81 -4.91 -16.75
CA GLY A 307 4.49 -3.51 -16.53
C GLY A 307 5.46 -2.54 -17.18
N HIS A 308 5.16 -1.27 -17.01
CA HIS A 308 5.93 -0.14 -17.50
C HIS A 308 5.74 1.06 -16.57
N LEU A 309 6.52 2.13 -16.77
CA LEU A 309 6.32 3.39 -16.06
C LEU A 309 4.97 4.00 -16.46
N GLY A 310 4.22 4.45 -15.47
CA GLY A 310 2.94 5.14 -15.63
C GLY A 310 3.07 6.63 -15.33
N PRO A 311 1.95 7.38 -15.29
CA PRO A 311 1.97 8.79 -14.97
C PRO A 311 2.26 9.07 -13.48
N THR A 312 2.55 10.33 -13.19
CA THR A 312 2.69 10.83 -11.81
C THR A 312 1.34 10.96 -11.12
N ARG A 313 1.35 11.19 -9.82
CA ARG A 313 0.13 11.42 -9.01
C ARG A 313 -0.69 12.63 -9.45
N SER A 314 -0.04 13.62 -10.03
CA SER A 314 -0.69 14.86 -10.50
C SER A 314 -1.38 14.73 -11.86
N SER A 315 -1.33 13.56 -12.51
CA SER A 315 -1.98 13.35 -13.82
C SER A 315 -3.49 13.56 -13.73
N GLU A 316 -4.04 14.33 -14.66
CA GLU A 316 -5.48 14.55 -14.81
C GLU A 316 -6.20 13.26 -15.20
N ASP A 317 -5.52 12.33 -15.89
CA ASP A 317 -6.06 11.04 -16.31
C ASP A 317 -6.13 10.01 -15.17
N ARG A 318 -5.65 10.34 -13.96
CA ARG A 318 -5.54 9.40 -12.84
C ARG A 318 -6.84 8.67 -12.54
N LEU A 319 -7.96 9.38 -12.42
CA LEU A 319 -9.24 8.77 -12.07
C LEU A 319 -9.74 7.82 -13.16
N ALA A 320 -9.60 8.18 -14.44
CA ALA A 320 -9.92 7.30 -15.56
C ALA A 320 -9.04 6.05 -15.58
N LEU A 321 -7.74 6.19 -15.26
CA LEU A 321 -6.80 5.07 -15.14
C LEU A 321 -7.09 4.18 -13.92
N GLU A 322 -7.57 4.72 -12.81
CA GLU A 322 -8.03 3.94 -11.66
C GLU A 322 -9.26 3.08 -12.04
N VAL A 323 -10.20 3.65 -12.80
CA VAL A 323 -11.34 2.91 -13.36
C VAL A 323 -10.86 1.82 -14.33
N ALA A 324 -9.99 2.16 -15.28
CA ALA A 324 -9.41 1.22 -16.23
C ALA A 324 -8.71 0.05 -15.51
N ASN A 325 -7.88 0.35 -14.51
CA ASN A 325 -7.22 -0.67 -13.71
C ASN A 325 -8.22 -1.60 -13.01
N ARG A 326 -9.29 -1.04 -12.47
CA ARG A 326 -10.35 -1.82 -11.83
C ARG A 326 -11.01 -2.79 -12.81
N MET A 327 -11.22 -2.37 -14.06
CA MET A 327 -11.76 -3.21 -15.14
C MET A 327 -10.76 -4.28 -15.60
N PHE A 328 -9.47 -3.94 -15.70
CA PHE A 328 -8.45 -4.83 -16.24
C PHE A 328 -8.05 -5.94 -15.27
N GLY A 329 -7.66 -5.59 -14.02
CA GLY A 329 -7.17 -6.58 -13.07
C GLY A 329 -7.41 -6.23 -11.60
N GLY A 330 -7.85 -4.99 -11.28
CA GLY A 330 -8.10 -4.54 -9.91
C GLY A 330 -9.48 -4.89 -9.36
N GLY A 331 -10.39 -5.42 -10.17
CA GLY A 331 -11.80 -5.65 -9.86
C GLY A 331 -12.18 -7.06 -9.38
N GLY A 332 -11.22 -7.91 -9.05
CA GLY A 332 -11.51 -9.29 -8.66
C GLY A 332 -11.98 -10.17 -9.81
N PHE A 333 -12.92 -11.09 -9.57
CA PHE A 333 -13.35 -12.11 -10.54
C PHE A 333 -13.90 -11.57 -11.87
N ASN A 334 -14.50 -10.39 -11.86
CA ASN A 334 -15.07 -9.78 -13.07
C ASN A 334 -14.04 -9.03 -13.92
N SER A 335 -12.79 -8.92 -13.46
CA SER A 335 -11.73 -8.25 -14.23
C SER A 335 -11.30 -9.08 -15.43
N VAL A 336 -10.76 -8.40 -16.47
CA VAL A 336 -10.29 -9.04 -17.70
C VAL A 336 -9.25 -10.12 -17.41
N LEU A 337 -8.25 -9.83 -16.58
CA LEU A 337 -7.19 -10.79 -16.24
C LEU A 337 -7.74 -12.04 -15.55
N MET A 338 -8.65 -11.88 -14.59
CA MET A 338 -9.25 -13.00 -13.90
C MET A 338 -10.11 -13.85 -14.82
N GLN A 339 -10.87 -13.23 -15.72
CA GLN A 339 -11.66 -13.95 -16.73
C GLN A 339 -10.76 -14.75 -17.67
N GLU A 340 -9.70 -14.15 -18.21
CA GLU A 340 -8.84 -14.78 -19.19
C GLU A 340 -7.93 -15.88 -18.61
N LEU A 341 -7.31 -15.60 -17.44
CA LEU A 341 -6.30 -16.50 -16.88
C LEU A 341 -6.90 -17.55 -15.93
N ARG A 342 -7.93 -17.18 -15.15
CA ARG A 342 -8.49 -18.08 -14.14
C ARG A 342 -9.76 -18.77 -14.62
N ILE A 343 -10.79 -18.00 -15.00
CA ILE A 343 -12.13 -18.56 -15.22
C ILE A 343 -12.15 -19.41 -16.51
N LYS A 344 -11.59 -18.90 -17.61
CA LYS A 344 -11.60 -19.60 -18.90
C LYS A 344 -10.57 -20.72 -19.01
N ARG A 345 -9.41 -20.59 -18.32
CA ARG A 345 -8.25 -21.48 -18.57
C ARG A 345 -7.66 -22.16 -17.34
N GLY A 346 -7.96 -21.70 -16.15
CA GLY A 346 -7.44 -22.30 -14.91
C GLY A 346 -5.92 -22.15 -14.72
N PHE A 347 -5.27 -21.20 -15.39
CA PHE A 347 -3.82 -21.01 -15.33
C PHE A 347 -3.33 -20.52 -13.99
N THR A 348 -4.15 -19.78 -13.28
CA THR A 348 -3.79 -19.17 -11.99
C THR A 348 -4.94 -19.21 -10.98
N TYR A 349 -4.60 -19.15 -9.71
CA TYR A 349 -5.58 -18.92 -8.65
C TYR A 349 -5.94 -17.43 -8.53
N SER A 350 -4.99 -16.53 -8.82
CA SER A 350 -5.20 -15.08 -8.73
C SER A 350 -4.31 -14.34 -9.73
N ALA A 351 -4.91 -13.38 -10.43
CA ALA A 351 -4.21 -12.41 -11.25
C ALA A 351 -4.71 -11.01 -10.89
N SER A 352 -3.81 -10.05 -10.79
CA SER A 352 -4.16 -8.69 -10.42
C SER A 352 -3.34 -7.65 -11.16
N SER A 353 -3.91 -6.47 -11.37
CA SER A 353 -3.20 -5.28 -11.84
C SER A 353 -3.25 -4.15 -10.82
N SER A 354 -2.29 -3.26 -10.90
CA SER A 354 -2.21 -2.06 -10.06
C SER A 354 -1.57 -0.89 -10.79
N PHE A 355 -2.02 0.32 -10.44
CA PHE A 355 -1.29 1.55 -10.67
C PHE A 355 -0.72 2.06 -9.34
N THR A 356 0.55 2.45 -9.36
CA THR A 356 1.11 3.30 -8.31
C THR A 356 1.30 4.69 -8.88
N PHE A 357 0.70 5.67 -8.22
CA PHE A 357 0.86 7.08 -8.57
C PHE A 357 1.73 7.74 -7.51
N SER A 358 2.89 8.22 -7.90
CA SER A 358 3.94 8.74 -7.01
C SER A 358 4.35 10.16 -7.40
N GLN A 359 5.32 10.78 -6.70
CA GLN A 359 5.86 12.10 -7.06
C GLN A 359 6.56 12.07 -8.42
N ALA A 360 7.43 11.09 -8.64
CA ALA A 360 7.96 10.77 -9.97
C ALA A 360 7.02 9.78 -10.67
N PRO A 361 7.17 9.55 -11.99
CA PRO A 361 6.41 8.55 -12.73
C PRO A 361 6.27 7.24 -11.98
N GLY A 362 5.02 6.82 -11.76
CA GLY A 362 4.69 5.59 -11.03
C GLY A 362 4.77 4.35 -11.92
N VAL A 363 4.08 3.29 -11.55
CA VAL A 363 4.12 2.00 -12.27
C VAL A 363 2.72 1.51 -12.56
N PHE A 364 2.47 1.14 -13.79
CA PHE A 364 1.42 0.19 -14.13
C PHE A 364 2.02 -1.21 -14.16
N SER A 365 1.40 -2.15 -13.46
CA SER A 365 1.83 -3.56 -13.50
C SER A 365 0.66 -4.50 -13.34
N PHE A 366 0.84 -5.73 -13.85
CA PHE A 366 -0.03 -6.85 -13.54
C PHE A 366 0.79 -8.11 -13.32
N GLN A 367 0.33 -8.97 -12.41
CA GLN A 367 1.08 -10.13 -11.97
C GLN A 367 0.18 -11.31 -11.63
N TYR A 368 0.76 -12.50 -11.73
CA TYR A 368 0.15 -13.76 -11.34
C TYR A 368 1.21 -14.84 -11.09
N SER A 369 0.81 -15.96 -10.52
CA SER A 369 1.60 -17.18 -10.48
C SER A 369 0.88 -18.29 -11.23
N THR A 370 1.65 -19.21 -11.84
CA THR A 370 1.11 -20.32 -12.61
C THR A 370 1.97 -21.57 -12.44
N ARG A 371 1.52 -22.72 -12.96
CA ARG A 371 2.32 -23.92 -13.03
C ARG A 371 3.43 -23.77 -14.06
N GLN A 372 4.57 -24.48 -13.88
CA GLN A 372 5.72 -24.40 -14.78
C GLN A 372 5.36 -24.84 -16.23
N ASP A 373 4.53 -25.87 -16.37
CA ASP A 373 4.09 -26.40 -17.66
C ASP A 373 3.10 -25.50 -18.43
N GLN A 374 2.46 -24.55 -17.73
CA GLN A 374 1.52 -23.61 -18.31
C GLN A 374 2.13 -22.20 -18.52
N LEU A 375 3.41 -22.02 -18.18
CA LEU A 375 4.05 -20.71 -18.13
C LEU A 375 3.97 -19.98 -19.46
N LEU A 376 4.43 -20.57 -20.55
CA LEU A 376 4.50 -19.90 -21.86
C LEU A 376 3.12 -19.51 -22.38
N GLU A 377 2.15 -20.42 -22.33
CA GLU A 377 0.80 -20.17 -22.78
C GLU A 377 0.11 -19.09 -21.93
N SER A 378 0.27 -19.15 -20.61
CA SER A 378 -0.30 -18.13 -19.71
C SER A 378 0.24 -16.73 -19.98
N ILE A 379 1.55 -16.61 -20.28
CA ILE A 379 2.18 -15.33 -20.63
C ILE A 379 1.62 -14.79 -21.96
N GLN A 380 1.46 -15.63 -22.96
CA GLN A 380 0.89 -15.25 -24.26
C GLN A 380 -0.55 -14.74 -24.12
N VAL A 381 -1.38 -15.46 -23.35
CA VAL A 381 -2.77 -15.08 -23.07
C VAL A 381 -2.84 -13.78 -22.28
N ALA A 382 -2.01 -13.62 -21.25
CA ALA A 382 -1.99 -12.40 -20.43
C ALA A 382 -1.58 -11.17 -21.27
N HIS A 383 -0.57 -11.31 -22.12
CA HIS A 383 -0.13 -10.24 -23.01
C HIS A 383 -1.19 -9.90 -24.06
N ARG A 384 -1.83 -10.91 -24.67
CA ARG A 384 -2.95 -10.71 -25.60
C ARG A 384 -4.11 -9.98 -24.92
N ALA A 385 -4.51 -10.39 -23.72
CA ALA A 385 -5.56 -9.73 -22.96
C ALA A 385 -5.22 -8.26 -22.67
N PHE A 386 -3.95 -7.94 -22.46
CA PHE A 386 -3.50 -6.57 -22.27
C PHE A 386 -3.59 -5.75 -23.57
N ILE A 387 -3.13 -6.28 -24.70
CA ILE A 387 -3.24 -5.66 -26.02
C ILE A 387 -4.71 -5.39 -26.36
N ASP A 388 -5.55 -6.40 -26.20
CA ASP A 388 -7.00 -6.30 -26.50
C ASP A 388 -7.68 -5.25 -25.62
N PHE A 389 -7.34 -5.21 -24.34
CA PHE A 389 -7.89 -4.19 -23.42
C PHE A 389 -7.53 -2.75 -23.84
N VAL A 390 -6.30 -2.53 -24.35
CA VAL A 390 -5.88 -1.20 -24.81
C VAL A 390 -6.57 -0.79 -26.13
N ARG A 391 -6.78 -1.74 -27.03
CA ARG A 391 -7.22 -1.49 -28.39
C ARG A 391 -8.74 -1.50 -28.56
N GLN A 392 -9.41 -2.45 -27.90
CA GLN A 392 -10.86 -2.60 -28.05
C GLN A 392 -11.62 -1.48 -27.34
N PRO A 393 -12.80 -1.11 -27.83
CA PRO A 393 -13.65 -0.15 -27.16
C PRO A 393 -14.00 -0.59 -25.73
N ILE A 394 -14.05 0.35 -24.81
CA ILE A 394 -14.46 0.09 -23.43
C ILE A 394 -15.92 -0.36 -23.38
N ASP A 395 -16.17 -1.51 -22.79
CA ASP A 395 -17.51 -2.04 -22.58
C ASP A 395 -18.29 -1.16 -21.59
N GLN A 396 -19.39 -0.56 -22.06
CA GLN A 396 -20.19 0.39 -21.29
C GLN A 396 -20.82 -0.26 -20.04
N LYS A 397 -21.31 -1.49 -20.15
CA LYS A 397 -21.92 -2.21 -19.02
C LYS A 397 -20.90 -2.45 -17.92
N ARG A 398 -19.72 -2.97 -18.29
CA ARG A 398 -18.61 -3.19 -17.35
C ARG A 398 -18.14 -1.89 -16.72
N LEU A 399 -18.10 -0.79 -17.46
CA LEU A 399 -17.76 0.53 -16.94
C LEU A 399 -18.73 0.94 -15.82
N GLU A 400 -20.04 0.88 -16.08
CA GLU A 400 -21.05 1.28 -15.09
C GLU A 400 -21.04 0.37 -13.85
N GLU A 401 -20.89 -0.95 -14.01
CA GLU A 401 -20.72 -1.90 -12.90
C GLU A 401 -19.47 -1.58 -12.08
N THR A 402 -18.37 -1.22 -12.74
CA THR A 402 -17.11 -0.85 -12.09
C THR A 402 -17.26 0.44 -11.30
N LYS A 403 -17.81 1.50 -11.89
CA LYS A 403 -18.08 2.79 -11.23
C LYS A 403 -18.97 2.60 -10.01
N ALA A 404 -20.06 1.86 -10.17
CA ALA A 404 -20.98 1.54 -9.07
C ALA A 404 -20.26 0.76 -7.93
N GLY A 405 -19.36 -0.18 -8.27
CA GLY A 405 -18.54 -0.89 -7.31
C GLY A 405 -17.55 0.03 -6.56
N MET A 406 -16.92 0.95 -7.26
CA MET A 406 -16.00 1.94 -6.69
C MET A 406 -16.74 2.91 -5.75
N LEU A 407 -17.92 3.39 -6.15
CA LEU A 407 -18.76 4.25 -5.30
C LEU A 407 -19.20 3.55 -4.03
N ARG A 408 -19.62 2.29 -4.10
CA ARG A 408 -19.99 1.50 -2.91
C ARG A 408 -18.82 1.26 -1.97
N ALA A 409 -17.61 1.12 -2.49
CA ALA A 409 -16.40 0.92 -1.69
C ALA A 409 -15.82 2.22 -1.12
N PHE A 410 -16.16 3.37 -1.70
CA PHE A 410 -15.55 4.66 -1.36
C PHE A 410 -15.72 5.05 0.12
N PRO A 411 -16.87 4.82 0.79
CA PRO A 411 -17.03 5.12 2.23
C PRO A 411 -16.00 4.42 3.14
N ASN A 412 -15.39 3.32 2.72
CA ASN A 412 -14.35 2.66 3.49
C ASN A 412 -13.13 3.55 3.73
N ASN A 413 -12.91 4.57 2.87
CA ASN A 413 -11.81 5.52 3.01
C ASN A 413 -11.95 6.46 4.23
N TYR A 414 -13.13 6.55 4.82
CA TYR A 414 -13.42 7.39 5.98
C TYR A 414 -14.26 6.67 7.05
N SER A 415 -14.10 5.36 7.15
CA SER A 415 -14.80 4.51 8.13
C SER A 415 -14.27 4.64 9.56
N SER A 416 -13.13 5.31 9.77
CA SER A 416 -12.52 5.54 11.09
C SER A 416 -11.63 6.77 11.07
N ASN A 417 -11.31 7.33 12.25
CA ASN A 417 -10.36 8.43 12.37
C ASN A 417 -9.01 8.10 11.72
N ALA A 418 -8.53 6.87 11.86
CA ALA A 418 -7.26 6.45 11.27
C ALA A 418 -7.28 6.47 9.74
N THR A 419 -8.37 5.99 9.11
CA THR A 419 -8.50 6.01 7.66
C THR A 419 -8.66 7.42 7.13
N ILE A 420 -9.48 8.24 7.78
CA ILE A 420 -9.61 9.69 7.46
C ILE A 420 -8.23 10.35 7.54
N ASN A 421 -7.53 10.19 8.65
CA ASN A 421 -6.24 10.83 8.90
C ASN A 421 -5.17 10.41 7.87
N ALA A 422 -5.16 9.14 7.47
CA ALA A 422 -4.27 8.63 6.42
C ALA A 422 -4.58 9.26 5.04
N GLN A 423 -5.87 9.44 4.71
CA GLN A 423 -6.29 10.15 3.49
C GLN A 423 -5.84 11.62 3.52
N LEU A 424 -6.09 12.33 4.64
CA LEU A 424 -5.65 13.72 4.79
C LEU A 424 -4.13 13.86 4.65
N GLY A 425 -3.37 12.94 5.26
CA GLY A 425 -1.91 12.92 5.15
C GLY A 425 -1.43 12.73 3.71
N THR A 426 -2.09 11.86 2.94
CA THR A 426 -1.81 11.64 1.53
C THR A 426 -2.20 12.85 0.67
N MET A 427 -3.39 13.40 0.89
CA MET A 427 -3.87 14.61 0.20
C MET A 427 -2.95 15.80 0.45
N GLY A 428 -2.54 16.00 1.70
CA GLY A 428 -1.62 17.06 2.09
C GLY A 428 -0.27 16.93 1.37
N PHE A 429 0.28 15.72 1.34
CA PHE A 429 1.57 15.42 0.74
C PHE A 429 1.59 15.64 -0.79
N TYR A 430 0.57 15.18 -1.50
CA TYR A 430 0.49 15.33 -2.95
C TYR A 430 -0.16 16.64 -3.41
N GLY A 431 -0.54 17.52 -2.49
CA GLY A 431 -1.13 18.82 -2.82
C GLY A 431 -2.58 18.75 -3.34
N GLU A 432 -3.29 17.67 -3.03
CA GLU A 432 -4.70 17.52 -3.46
C GLU A 432 -5.60 18.56 -2.76
N LYS A 433 -6.66 18.99 -3.44
CA LYS A 433 -7.61 19.97 -2.89
C LYS A 433 -8.38 19.41 -1.71
N ALA A 434 -8.81 20.27 -0.78
CA ALA A 434 -9.58 19.85 0.40
C ALA A 434 -10.95 19.24 0.05
N ASP A 435 -11.52 19.62 -1.09
CA ASP A 435 -12.79 19.07 -1.61
C ASP A 435 -12.66 17.72 -2.34
N TYR A 436 -11.44 17.15 -2.42
CA TYR A 436 -11.21 15.90 -3.15
C TYR A 436 -12.15 14.77 -2.72
N LEU A 437 -12.32 14.55 -1.42
CA LEU A 437 -13.19 13.47 -0.93
C LEU A 437 -14.67 13.74 -1.22
N SER A 438 -15.13 14.97 -1.09
CA SER A 438 -16.53 15.32 -1.34
C SER A 438 -16.88 15.35 -2.82
N SER A 439 -15.94 15.72 -3.69
CA SER A 439 -16.12 15.80 -5.14
C SER A 439 -15.89 14.47 -5.87
N TYR A 440 -15.22 13.50 -5.25
CA TYR A 440 -14.87 12.21 -5.86
C TYR A 440 -16.07 11.44 -6.43
N PRO A 441 -17.23 11.31 -5.74
CA PRO A 441 -18.37 10.59 -6.28
C PRO A 441 -18.92 11.24 -7.56
N GLU A 442 -18.98 12.56 -7.60
CA GLU A 442 -19.41 13.30 -8.77
C GLU A 442 -18.41 13.16 -9.93
N GLN A 443 -17.13 13.33 -9.66
CA GLN A 443 -16.07 13.14 -10.66
C GLN A 443 -16.11 11.73 -11.25
N LEU A 444 -16.21 10.70 -10.40
CA LEU A 444 -16.28 9.31 -10.85
C LEU A 444 -17.54 9.05 -11.69
N SER A 445 -18.70 9.61 -11.33
CA SER A 445 -19.93 9.44 -12.11
C SER A 445 -19.83 10.02 -13.52
N LYS A 446 -19.07 11.11 -13.70
CA LYS A 446 -18.85 11.78 -14.99
C LYS A 446 -17.88 11.07 -15.93
N ILE A 447 -17.06 10.13 -15.43
CA ILE A 447 -16.12 9.40 -16.28
C ILE A 447 -16.88 8.59 -17.33
N SER A 448 -16.63 8.88 -18.58
CA SER A 448 -17.22 8.21 -19.74
C SER A 448 -16.31 7.06 -20.26
N ALA A 449 -16.86 6.19 -21.10
CA ALA A 449 -16.08 5.16 -21.80
C ALA A 449 -14.97 5.77 -22.67
N ARG A 450 -15.23 6.94 -23.25
CA ARG A 450 -14.24 7.67 -24.04
C ARG A 450 -13.09 8.17 -23.18
N ASP A 451 -13.36 8.76 -22.00
CA ASP A 451 -12.30 9.22 -21.09
C ASP A 451 -11.40 8.07 -20.66
N VAL A 452 -12.00 6.91 -20.33
CA VAL A 452 -11.23 5.70 -20.00
C VAL A 452 -10.42 5.21 -21.19
N GLN A 453 -11.02 5.15 -22.41
CA GLN A 453 -10.34 4.69 -23.61
C GLN A 453 -9.17 5.60 -23.99
N ASP A 454 -9.38 6.91 -23.98
CA ASP A 454 -8.34 7.88 -24.32
C ASP A 454 -7.18 7.83 -23.31
N SER A 455 -7.49 7.72 -22.01
CA SER A 455 -6.48 7.56 -20.95
C SER A 455 -5.72 6.23 -21.07
N VAL A 456 -6.42 5.13 -21.38
CA VAL A 456 -5.80 3.81 -21.61
C VAL A 456 -4.83 3.86 -22.78
N ARG A 457 -5.24 4.41 -23.93
CA ARG A 457 -4.38 4.53 -25.13
C ARG A 457 -3.18 5.44 -24.92
N LYS A 458 -3.35 6.49 -24.12
CA LYS A 458 -2.29 7.45 -23.79
C LYS A 458 -1.23 6.88 -22.85
N HIS A 459 -1.62 6.04 -21.90
CA HIS A 459 -0.77 5.65 -20.79
C HIS A 459 -0.45 4.16 -20.68
N LEU A 460 -1.11 3.29 -21.43
CA LEU A 460 -0.85 1.85 -21.42
C LEU A 460 -0.20 1.41 -22.73
N HIS A 461 0.99 0.85 -22.62
CA HIS A 461 1.88 0.57 -23.75
C HIS A 461 2.26 -0.91 -23.80
N PRO A 462 1.42 -1.80 -24.36
CA PRO A 462 1.73 -3.23 -24.45
C PRO A 462 3.04 -3.55 -25.19
N GLU A 463 3.46 -2.65 -26.08
CA GLU A 463 4.70 -2.75 -26.85
C GLU A 463 5.96 -2.35 -26.05
N ASN A 464 5.81 -1.65 -24.91
CA ASN A 464 6.90 -1.10 -24.11
C ASN A 464 6.91 -1.71 -22.69
N VAL A 465 6.63 -3.00 -22.54
CA VAL A 465 6.58 -3.66 -21.24
C VAL A 465 7.89 -4.31 -20.86
N SER A 466 8.24 -4.20 -19.59
CA SER A 466 9.20 -5.08 -18.94
C SER A 466 8.44 -6.26 -18.34
N LEU A 467 8.86 -7.47 -18.75
CA LEU A 467 8.33 -8.74 -18.27
C LEU A 467 9.42 -9.43 -17.44
N VAL A 468 9.16 -9.60 -16.14
CA VAL A 468 10.06 -10.34 -15.26
C VAL A 468 9.41 -11.66 -14.85
N ILE A 469 10.15 -12.74 -14.99
CA ILE A 469 9.72 -14.11 -14.75
C ILE A 469 10.66 -14.77 -13.77
N VAL A 470 10.11 -15.42 -12.75
CA VAL A 470 10.84 -16.30 -11.84
C VAL A 470 10.32 -17.72 -12.03
N SER A 471 11.13 -18.59 -12.61
CA SER A 471 10.76 -19.97 -12.95
C SER A 471 11.97 -20.87 -12.96
N LYS A 472 11.78 -22.19 -13.06
CA LYS A 472 12.88 -23.15 -13.18
C LYS A 472 13.66 -22.92 -14.46
N GLU A 473 12.97 -22.94 -15.57
CA GLU A 473 13.52 -22.83 -16.92
C GLU A 473 12.63 -21.92 -17.77
N LEU A 474 13.21 -21.27 -18.77
CA LEU A 474 12.50 -20.46 -19.74
C LEU A 474 13.38 -20.23 -20.97
N ASP A 475 12.85 -20.52 -22.16
CA ASP A 475 13.41 -20.01 -23.40
C ASP A 475 12.97 -18.55 -23.63
N SER A 476 13.77 -17.62 -23.14
CA SER A 476 13.47 -16.18 -23.22
C SER A 476 13.49 -15.65 -24.66
N ALA A 477 14.25 -16.28 -25.57
CA ALA A 477 14.31 -15.88 -26.98
C ALA A 477 13.02 -16.27 -27.69
N GLN A 478 12.59 -17.53 -27.53
CA GLN A 478 11.30 -18.01 -28.06
C GLN A 478 10.13 -17.21 -27.53
N LEU A 479 10.09 -16.95 -26.22
CA LEU A 479 9.03 -16.15 -25.61
C LEU A 479 8.99 -14.75 -26.22
N LYS A 480 10.14 -14.08 -26.37
CA LYS A 480 10.20 -12.74 -26.96
C LYS A 480 9.66 -12.71 -28.39
N MET A 481 9.98 -13.70 -29.20
CA MET A 481 9.42 -13.84 -30.55
C MET A 481 7.89 -13.97 -30.54
N HIS A 482 7.34 -14.81 -29.66
CA HIS A 482 5.89 -14.98 -29.53
C HIS A 482 5.18 -13.70 -29.10
N LEU A 483 5.74 -12.94 -28.15
CA LEU A 483 5.16 -11.68 -27.71
C LEU A 483 5.21 -10.59 -28.79
N GLN A 484 6.29 -10.55 -29.57
CA GLN A 484 6.39 -9.67 -30.75
C GLN A 484 5.35 -10.04 -31.82
N HIS A 485 5.15 -11.33 -32.06
CA HIS A 485 4.13 -11.82 -32.99
C HIS A 485 2.72 -11.37 -32.56
N ASN A 486 2.38 -11.47 -31.27
CA ASN A 486 1.12 -10.96 -30.72
C ASN A 486 0.87 -9.48 -31.06
N LEU A 487 1.93 -8.66 -31.03
CA LEU A 487 1.82 -7.23 -31.38
C LEU A 487 1.59 -7.01 -32.88
N LEU A 488 2.11 -7.86 -33.74
CA LEU A 488 2.00 -7.77 -35.22
C LEU A 488 0.64 -8.24 -35.72
N GLU A 489 0.15 -9.40 -35.24
CA GLU A 489 -1.16 -9.94 -35.65
C GLU A 489 -2.31 -8.97 -35.39
N THR A 490 -2.25 -8.25 -34.28
CA THR A 490 -3.26 -7.25 -33.96
C THR A 490 -3.18 -6.00 -34.82
N ARG A 491 -2.00 -5.65 -35.39
CA ARG A 491 -1.86 -4.55 -36.37
C ARG A 491 -2.46 -4.92 -37.73
N SER A 492 -2.34 -6.16 -38.16
CA SER A 492 -2.91 -6.63 -39.44
C SER A 492 -4.43 -6.74 -39.40
N GLY A 493 -5.02 -7.08 -38.25
CA GLY A 493 -6.48 -7.09 -38.05
C GLY A 493 -7.12 -5.70 -38.12
N GLU A 494 -6.45 -4.66 -37.64
CA GLU A 494 -6.92 -3.26 -37.76
C GLU A 494 -6.89 -2.73 -39.20
N ALA A 495 -5.87 -3.13 -39.97
CA ALA A 495 -5.75 -2.70 -41.38
C ALA A 495 -6.86 -3.29 -42.27
N ILE A 496 -7.46 -4.42 -41.91
CA ILE A 496 -8.59 -5.04 -42.64
C ILE A 496 -9.91 -4.41 -42.19
N SER A 497 -10.09 -4.07 -40.91
CA SER A 497 -11.32 -3.45 -40.40
C SER A 497 -11.50 -1.99 -40.82
N SER A 498 -10.43 -1.28 -41.16
CA SER A 498 -10.48 0.11 -41.63
C SER A 498 -10.77 0.25 -43.14
N LYS A 499 -10.93 -0.87 -43.88
CA LYS A 499 -11.23 -0.91 -45.31
C LYS A 499 -12.63 -1.42 -45.64
N ASN A 500 -13.44 -1.72 -44.64
CA ASN A 500 -14.86 -2.03 -44.75
C ASN A 500 -15.68 -0.96 -44.01
#